data_464e9d9bcbec514f32272eecca4b937e
#
_entry.id   464e9d9bcbec514f32272eecca4b937e
#
_cell.length_a   1.000
_cell.length_b   1.000
_cell.length_c   1.000
_cell.angle_alpha   90.00
_cell.angle_beta   90.00
_cell.angle_gamma   90.00
#
_symmetry.space_group_name_H-M   'P 1'
#
loop_
_entity.id
_entity.type
_entity.pdbx_description
1 polymer ?
#
loop_
_entity_poly.entity_id
_entity_poly.type
_entity_poly.pdbx_seq_one_letter_code
_entity_poly.pdbx_strand_id
1 'polypeptide(L)'
;MSHAPFDPFHQHLDRDRALSILRDAVAGACDGELFIERAVAETLVYDDRRLRNSGYTATQGFGLRAVRGEVTGYAHATELTEAALRRAAATARLAVAQGGGVAAEAPPMTAHDLYPAIDPADGISIAARIELLRRIDDYARAADPRVVQVTASIASSLQEVAILRPEGGLVTDIRPMARLNLSVIVENNDRRETGTAGGGGRIALTGLMEDRHWQGLVDEALRIALVNLRSVPAPAGMMDVVLGPGWPGILLHEAVGHGLEGDFNRKKASAFAGLLGQRVAAPGVTVVDDGTMPGRRGSINVDDEGTPPARNVLIEDGILVGYMQDRQNARLMGVAPTGNGRRESHAHAPMPRMTNTYMPGGDADPAAILADLRDGIYAVGFGGGQVDITNGKFVFSCTEAYRVRDGVVGDPIRGATLIGDGATALQCVRAIGNDMALDPGIGNCGKQGQWVPVGVGQPTLMIGGLTVGGSAARA
;
A
#
# COMPACT_ATOMS: atom_id res chain seq x y z
N MET A 1 11.87 -17.00 -21.64
CA MET A 1 12.41 -16.14 -22.73
C MET A 1 12.89 -14.88 -22.04
N SER A 2 14.16 -14.49 -22.19
CA SER A 2 14.64 -13.24 -21.61
C SER A 2 13.82 -12.09 -22.20
N HIS A 3 13.14 -11.36 -21.33
CA HIS A 3 12.33 -10.21 -21.73
C HIS A 3 13.29 -9.10 -22.19
N ALA A 4 13.15 -8.65 -23.45
CA ALA A 4 13.95 -7.51 -23.92
C ALA A 4 13.54 -6.27 -23.10
N PRO A 5 14.50 -5.49 -22.58
CA PRO A 5 14.18 -4.27 -21.83
C PRO A 5 13.26 -3.36 -22.66
N PHE A 6 12.29 -2.77 -21.98
CA PHE A 6 11.40 -1.79 -22.60
C PHE A 6 12.14 -0.48 -22.84
N ASP A 7 12.43 -0.20 -24.08
CA ASP A 7 12.94 1.11 -24.52
C ASP A 7 11.95 1.72 -25.51
N PRO A 8 11.00 2.56 -25.02
CA PRO A 8 9.98 3.14 -25.87
C PRO A 8 10.54 4.08 -26.93
N PHE A 9 11.72 4.66 -26.69
CA PHE A 9 12.35 5.62 -27.61
C PHE A 9 13.20 4.94 -28.70
N HIS A 10 13.56 3.69 -28.49
CA HIS A 10 14.20 2.88 -29.55
C HIS A 10 13.18 2.07 -30.35
N GLN A 11 12.10 1.62 -29.70
CA GLN A 11 11.14 0.68 -30.28
C GLN A 11 9.96 1.36 -30.98
N HIS A 12 9.51 2.53 -30.48
CA HIS A 12 8.21 3.12 -30.86
C HIS A 12 8.26 4.62 -31.21
N LEU A 13 9.04 5.41 -30.48
CA LEU A 13 9.06 6.87 -30.56
C LEU A 13 10.48 7.39 -30.79
N ASP A 14 10.61 8.44 -31.58
CA ASP A 14 11.83 9.22 -31.62
C ASP A 14 11.90 10.13 -30.38
N ARG A 15 12.99 10.06 -29.60
CA ARG A 15 13.13 10.78 -28.33
C ARG A 15 13.10 12.28 -28.51
N ASP A 16 13.80 12.80 -29.52
CA ASP A 16 13.93 14.25 -29.73
C ASP A 16 12.60 14.84 -30.19
N ARG A 17 11.86 14.11 -31.03
CA ARG A 17 10.51 14.49 -31.44
C ARG A 17 9.53 14.43 -30.26
N ALA A 18 9.58 13.37 -29.45
CA ALA A 18 8.75 13.26 -28.24
C ALA A 18 9.02 14.40 -27.26
N LEU A 19 10.30 14.76 -27.07
CA LEU A 19 10.71 15.90 -26.24
C LEU A 19 10.20 17.22 -26.81
N SER A 20 10.29 17.44 -28.13
CA SER A 20 9.74 18.63 -28.78
C SER A 20 8.24 18.75 -28.57
N ILE A 21 7.49 17.64 -28.76
CA ILE A 21 6.04 17.62 -28.55
C ILE A 21 5.68 17.89 -27.08
N LEU A 22 6.43 17.30 -26.14
CA LEU A 22 6.24 17.56 -24.70
C LEU A 22 6.46 19.03 -24.37
N ARG A 23 7.55 19.64 -24.88
CA ARG A 23 7.84 21.07 -24.69
C ARG A 23 6.74 21.98 -25.23
N ASP A 24 6.21 21.64 -26.38
CA ASP A 24 5.09 22.36 -26.98
C ASP A 24 3.80 22.22 -26.12
N ALA A 25 3.55 21.04 -25.56
CA ALA A 25 2.41 20.78 -24.68
C ALA A 25 2.46 21.57 -23.37
N VAL A 26 3.66 21.72 -22.79
CA VAL A 26 3.87 22.43 -21.52
C VAL A 26 4.30 23.90 -21.72
N ALA A 27 4.28 24.41 -22.94
CA ALA A 27 4.63 25.79 -23.21
C ALA A 27 3.70 26.75 -22.43
N GLY A 28 4.29 27.52 -21.49
CA GLY A 28 3.56 28.38 -20.57
C GLY A 28 2.89 27.65 -19.38
N ALA A 29 3.07 26.35 -19.25
CA ALA A 29 2.75 25.60 -18.04
C ALA A 29 3.88 25.77 -16.98
N CYS A 30 3.59 25.34 -15.75
CA CYS A 30 4.54 25.39 -14.64
C CYS A 30 5.32 24.09 -14.49
N ASP A 31 4.73 22.97 -14.91
CA ASP A 31 5.30 21.62 -14.80
C ASP A 31 4.62 20.69 -15.82
N GLY A 32 5.17 19.51 -16.03
CA GLY A 32 4.59 18.47 -16.85
C GLY A 32 5.58 17.34 -17.11
N GLU A 33 5.06 16.21 -17.58
CA GLU A 33 5.87 15.06 -17.99
C GLU A 33 5.15 14.23 -19.05
N LEU A 34 5.93 13.42 -19.74
CA LEU A 34 5.48 12.28 -20.53
C LEU A 34 5.86 11.00 -19.79
N PHE A 35 4.85 10.32 -19.25
CA PHE A 35 4.98 9.03 -18.61
C PHE A 35 4.63 7.93 -19.60
N ILE A 36 5.55 6.99 -19.84
CA ILE A 36 5.36 5.87 -20.76
C ILE A 36 5.48 4.59 -19.94
N GLU A 37 4.58 3.65 -20.20
CA GLU A 37 4.48 2.41 -19.43
C GLU A 37 4.28 1.19 -20.31
N ARG A 38 4.90 0.08 -19.94
CA ARG A 38 4.52 -1.28 -20.31
C ARG A 38 4.35 -2.09 -19.04
N ALA A 39 3.24 -2.81 -18.91
CA ALA A 39 2.99 -3.67 -17.76
C ALA A 39 2.51 -5.04 -18.22
N VAL A 40 3.03 -6.09 -17.57
CA VAL A 40 2.61 -7.47 -17.73
C VAL A 40 2.24 -8.01 -16.37
N ALA A 41 1.11 -8.71 -16.27
CA ALA A 41 0.68 -9.35 -15.03
C ALA A 41 0.18 -10.76 -15.32
N GLU A 42 0.55 -11.68 -14.44
CA GLU A 42 0.09 -13.07 -14.46
C GLU A 42 -0.52 -13.44 -13.11
N THR A 43 -1.58 -14.22 -13.14
CA THR A 43 -2.23 -14.73 -11.92
C THR A 43 -2.67 -16.17 -12.14
N LEU A 44 -2.35 -17.03 -11.18
CA LEU A 44 -2.85 -18.40 -11.09
C LEU A 44 -3.62 -18.54 -9.79
N VAL A 45 -4.83 -19.09 -9.86
CA VAL A 45 -5.69 -19.38 -8.68
C VAL A 45 -6.02 -20.86 -8.67
N TYR A 46 -5.62 -21.51 -7.61
CA TYR A 46 -5.93 -22.91 -7.31
C TYR A 46 -6.90 -22.96 -6.15
N ASP A 47 -8.03 -23.59 -6.34
CA ASP A 47 -9.10 -23.65 -5.36
C ASP A 47 -9.66 -25.07 -5.30
N ASP A 48 -9.66 -25.61 -4.10
CA ASP A 48 -10.20 -26.93 -3.81
C ASP A 48 -9.74 -27.98 -4.82
N ARG A 49 -8.41 -28.21 -4.88
CA ARG A 49 -7.73 -29.20 -5.74
C ARG A 49 -7.84 -28.95 -7.25
N ARG A 50 -8.20 -27.75 -7.68
CA ARG A 50 -8.35 -27.44 -9.11
C ARG A 50 -7.78 -26.06 -9.45
N LEU A 51 -7.10 -25.98 -10.60
CA LEU A 51 -6.80 -24.69 -11.20
C LEU A 51 -8.13 -24.02 -11.64
N ARG A 52 -8.53 -22.95 -10.98
CA ARG A 52 -9.77 -22.21 -11.26
C ARG A 52 -9.59 -21.08 -12.24
N ASN A 53 -8.45 -20.42 -12.15
CA ASN A 53 -8.17 -19.28 -13.02
C ASN A 53 -6.69 -19.24 -13.39
N SER A 54 -6.43 -18.86 -14.64
CA SER A 54 -5.12 -18.52 -15.16
C SER A 54 -5.30 -17.25 -16.00
N GLY A 55 -4.81 -16.14 -15.49
CA GLY A 55 -4.92 -14.82 -16.12
C GLY A 55 -3.56 -14.34 -16.61
N TYR A 56 -3.55 -13.73 -17.80
CA TYR A 56 -2.42 -13.00 -18.35
C TYR A 56 -2.92 -11.68 -18.90
N THR A 57 -2.31 -10.58 -18.51
CA THR A 57 -2.64 -9.23 -18.98
C THR A 57 -1.36 -8.53 -19.42
N ALA A 58 -1.38 -7.94 -20.60
CA ALA A 58 -0.31 -7.06 -21.07
C ALA A 58 -0.90 -5.74 -21.52
N THR A 59 -0.38 -4.65 -21.00
CA THR A 59 -0.80 -3.28 -21.33
C THR A 59 0.40 -2.41 -21.63
N GLN A 60 0.21 -1.41 -22.48
CA GLN A 60 1.19 -0.36 -22.71
C GLN A 60 0.48 0.94 -23.07
N GLY A 61 1.18 2.04 -22.93
CA GLY A 61 0.67 3.35 -23.31
C GLY A 61 1.49 4.48 -22.74
N PHE A 62 0.97 5.68 -22.89
CA PHE A 62 1.55 6.87 -22.30
C PHE A 62 0.47 7.78 -21.71
N GLY A 63 0.86 8.58 -20.71
CA GLY A 63 0.13 9.72 -20.20
C GLY A 63 0.97 10.98 -20.33
N LEU A 64 0.40 12.03 -20.93
CA LEU A 64 1.04 13.34 -21.03
C LEU A 64 0.29 14.31 -20.12
N ARG A 65 1.03 14.92 -19.19
CA ARG A 65 0.51 15.91 -18.25
C ARG A 65 1.12 17.27 -18.49
N ALA A 66 0.30 18.32 -18.38
CA ALA A 66 0.72 19.70 -18.28
C ALA A 66 0.04 20.35 -17.06
N VAL A 67 0.77 21.11 -16.25
CA VAL A 67 0.26 21.68 -15.00
C VAL A 67 0.47 23.19 -15.00
N ARG A 68 -0.59 23.96 -14.71
CA ARG A 68 -0.52 25.41 -14.56
C ARG A 68 -1.36 25.88 -13.35
N GLY A 69 -0.67 26.22 -12.26
CA GLY A 69 -1.33 26.54 -10.99
C GLY A 69 -2.16 25.34 -10.47
N GLU A 70 -3.44 25.56 -10.29
CA GLU A 70 -4.42 24.55 -9.86
C GLU A 70 -4.86 23.60 -10.98
N VAL A 71 -4.65 23.98 -12.24
CA VAL A 71 -5.17 23.26 -13.38
C VAL A 71 -4.19 22.21 -13.87
N THR A 72 -4.67 21.00 -14.07
CA THR A 72 -3.95 19.90 -14.70
C THR A 72 -4.64 19.50 -15.99
N GLY A 73 -3.90 19.59 -17.10
CA GLY A 73 -4.26 18.98 -18.37
C GLY A 73 -3.64 17.60 -18.44
N TYR A 74 -4.45 16.58 -18.69
CA TYR A 74 -4.02 15.20 -18.80
C TYR A 74 -4.65 14.53 -20.01
N ALA A 75 -3.83 13.83 -20.81
CA ALA A 75 -4.32 13.01 -21.90
C ALA A 75 -3.45 11.76 -22.03
N HIS A 76 -4.05 10.63 -22.36
CA HIS A 76 -3.37 9.35 -22.47
C HIS A 76 -3.78 8.59 -23.72
N ALA A 77 -2.97 7.62 -24.13
CA ALA A 77 -3.31 6.66 -25.20
C ALA A 77 -2.52 5.36 -24.98
N THR A 78 -3.05 4.28 -25.53
CA THR A 78 -2.38 2.96 -25.58
C THR A 78 -1.43 2.85 -26.78
N GLU A 79 -1.63 3.66 -27.81
CA GLU A 79 -0.81 3.69 -29.02
C GLU A 79 0.46 4.52 -28.78
N LEU A 80 1.62 3.87 -28.82
CA LEU A 80 2.93 4.53 -28.74
C LEU A 80 3.35 5.06 -30.13
N THR A 81 2.67 6.10 -30.62
CA THR A 81 2.97 6.74 -31.90
C THR A 81 3.07 8.26 -31.77
N GLU A 82 3.87 8.89 -32.64
CA GLU A 82 3.99 10.35 -32.67
C GLU A 82 2.64 11.04 -32.89
N ALA A 83 1.78 10.46 -33.72
CA ALA A 83 0.45 11.01 -34.01
C ALA A 83 -0.46 11.01 -32.77
N ALA A 84 -0.46 9.93 -31.99
CA ALA A 84 -1.18 9.84 -30.72
C ALA A 84 -0.63 10.85 -29.71
N LEU A 85 0.71 10.97 -29.62
CA LEU A 85 1.37 11.91 -28.72
C LEU A 85 1.02 13.37 -29.06
N ARG A 86 0.98 13.76 -30.35
CA ARG A 86 0.55 15.09 -30.78
C ARG A 86 -0.91 15.39 -30.43
N ARG A 87 -1.82 14.43 -30.57
CA ARG A 87 -3.22 14.59 -30.15
C ARG A 87 -3.33 14.81 -28.63
N ALA A 88 -2.64 14.00 -27.85
CA ALA A 88 -2.61 14.12 -26.40
C ALA A 88 -2.02 15.46 -25.94
N ALA A 89 -0.91 15.89 -26.58
CA ALA A 89 -0.28 17.19 -26.31
C ALA A 89 -1.22 18.36 -26.58
N ALA A 90 -1.95 18.35 -27.70
CA ALA A 90 -2.94 19.37 -28.01
C ALA A 90 -4.06 19.42 -26.96
N THR A 91 -4.56 18.27 -26.52
CA THR A 91 -5.59 18.16 -25.47
C THR A 91 -5.11 18.70 -24.13
N ALA A 92 -3.92 18.25 -23.66
CA ALA A 92 -3.36 18.69 -22.39
C ALA A 92 -3.09 20.20 -22.37
N ARG A 93 -2.57 20.76 -23.49
CA ARG A 93 -2.32 22.18 -23.66
C ARG A 93 -3.58 23.03 -23.58
N LEU A 94 -4.67 22.58 -24.21
CA LEU A 94 -5.96 23.30 -24.16
C LEU A 94 -6.48 23.43 -22.73
N ALA A 95 -6.34 22.39 -21.91
CA ALA A 95 -6.79 22.43 -20.54
C ALA A 95 -6.02 23.47 -19.68
N VAL A 96 -4.74 23.70 -19.95
CA VAL A 96 -3.91 24.65 -19.19
C VAL A 96 -3.76 26.02 -19.84
N ALA A 97 -4.45 26.29 -20.95
CA ALA A 97 -4.32 27.57 -21.70
C ALA A 97 -4.65 28.82 -20.87
N GLN A 98 -5.51 28.69 -19.87
CA GLN A 98 -5.95 29.77 -18.98
C GLN A 98 -5.49 29.50 -17.54
N GLY A 99 -4.33 29.95 -17.14
CA GLY A 99 -3.86 29.80 -15.77
C GLY A 99 -2.57 30.62 -15.54
N GLY A 100 -2.14 30.77 -14.30
CA GLY A 100 -0.88 31.39 -13.89
C GLY A 100 -0.04 30.41 -13.08
N GLY A 101 1.23 30.76 -12.83
CA GLY A 101 2.08 29.98 -11.93
C GLY A 101 3.57 30.15 -12.22
N VAL A 102 4.40 29.73 -11.28
CA VAL A 102 5.86 29.71 -11.37
C VAL A 102 6.32 28.35 -11.89
N ALA A 103 7.33 28.31 -12.75
CA ALA A 103 7.90 27.06 -13.24
C ALA A 103 8.46 26.21 -12.09
N ALA A 104 8.20 24.91 -12.15
CA ALA A 104 8.74 23.95 -11.19
C ALA A 104 10.23 23.68 -11.49
N GLU A 105 11.01 23.46 -10.45
CA GLU A 105 12.38 22.96 -10.61
C GLU A 105 12.36 21.51 -11.12
N ALA A 106 13.36 21.17 -11.94
CA ALA A 106 13.55 19.79 -12.37
C ALA A 106 13.87 18.89 -11.14
N PRO A 107 13.31 17.67 -11.06
CA PRO A 107 13.70 16.75 -10.00
C PRO A 107 15.16 16.34 -10.17
N PRO A 108 15.88 16.06 -9.06
CA PRO A 108 17.24 15.53 -9.14
C PRO A 108 17.22 14.16 -9.84
N MET A 109 18.18 13.97 -10.75
CA MET A 109 18.36 12.69 -11.47
C MET A 109 19.08 11.68 -10.57
N THR A 110 18.43 11.24 -9.51
CA THR A 110 18.98 10.25 -8.56
C THR A 110 18.30 8.89 -8.82
N ALA A 111 19.09 7.88 -9.09
CA ALA A 111 18.60 6.50 -9.19
C ALA A 111 18.79 5.80 -7.85
N HIS A 112 17.75 5.17 -7.33
CA HIS A 112 17.83 4.17 -6.28
C HIS A 112 17.92 2.77 -6.92
N ASP A 113 18.41 1.79 -6.17
CA ASP A 113 18.47 0.38 -6.54
C ASP A 113 17.89 -0.44 -5.38
N LEU A 114 16.57 -0.36 -5.22
CA LEU A 114 15.86 -0.92 -4.08
C LEU A 114 15.34 -2.34 -4.33
N TYR A 115 15.31 -2.77 -5.59
CA TYR A 115 14.81 -4.07 -6.01
C TYR A 115 15.41 -4.50 -7.35
N PRO A 116 15.48 -5.82 -7.63
CA PRO A 116 16.06 -6.32 -8.87
C PRO A 116 15.23 -5.91 -10.09
N ALA A 117 15.90 -5.48 -11.15
CA ALA A 117 15.29 -5.14 -12.43
C ALA A 117 15.04 -6.41 -13.27
N ILE A 118 14.11 -7.26 -12.84
CA ILE A 118 13.83 -8.58 -13.44
C ILE A 118 12.32 -8.80 -13.64
N ASP A 119 11.96 -9.70 -14.54
CA ASP A 119 10.64 -10.32 -14.50
C ASP A 119 10.59 -11.28 -13.31
N PRO A 120 9.69 -11.07 -12.33
CA PRO A 120 9.66 -11.89 -11.11
C PRO A 120 9.39 -13.38 -11.37
N ALA A 121 8.77 -13.74 -12.50
CA ALA A 121 8.47 -15.11 -12.89
C ALA A 121 9.47 -15.70 -13.90
N ASP A 122 10.54 -14.97 -14.26
CA ASP A 122 11.50 -15.45 -15.25
C ASP A 122 12.15 -16.78 -14.82
N GLY A 123 12.30 -17.69 -15.78
CA GLY A 123 12.83 -19.02 -15.55
C GLY A 123 11.89 -19.99 -14.83
N ILE A 124 10.69 -19.58 -14.41
CA ILE A 124 9.74 -20.43 -13.68
C ILE A 124 8.57 -20.81 -14.59
N SER A 125 8.44 -22.09 -14.91
CA SER A 125 7.36 -22.56 -15.77
C SER A 125 5.99 -22.43 -15.08
N ILE A 126 4.93 -22.27 -15.88
CA ILE A 126 3.54 -22.29 -15.36
C ILE A 126 3.28 -23.62 -14.63
N ALA A 127 3.80 -24.74 -15.17
CA ALA A 127 3.65 -26.06 -14.54
C ALA A 127 4.27 -26.10 -13.13
N ALA A 128 5.47 -25.51 -12.94
CA ALA A 128 6.10 -25.46 -11.62
C ALA A 128 5.29 -24.63 -10.62
N ARG A 129 4.69 -23.53 -11.08
CA ARG A 129 3.83 -22.66 -10.25
C ARG A 129 2.51 -23.39 -9.86
N ILE A 130 1.90 -24.11 -10.80
CA ILE A 130 0.71 -24.94 -10.51
C ILE A 130 1.06 -26.06 -9.56
N GLU A 131 2.21 -26.69 -9.70
CA GLU A 131 2.66 -27.75 -8.78
C GLU A 131 2.88 -27.23 -7.37
N LEU A 132 3.42 -26.01 -7.22
CA LEU A 132 3.50 -25.37 -5.90
C LEU A 132 2.11 -25.18 -5.28
N LEU A 133 1.14 -24.66 -6.04
CA LEU A 133 -0.22 -24.45 -5.54
C LEU A 133 -0.88 -25.77 -5.13
N ARG A 134 -0.63 -26.85 -5.87
CA ARG A 134 -1.08 -28.21 -5.50
C ARG A 134 -0.44 -28.68 -4.18
N ARG A 135 0.88 -28.49 -4.03
CA ARG A 135 1.61 -28.84 -2.80
C ARG A 135 1.09 -28.07 -1.58
N ILE A 136 0.73 -26.81 -1.74
CA ILE A 136 0.12 -25.97 -0.71
C ILE A 136 -1.22 -26.59 -0.26
N ASP A 137 -2.09 -26.97 -1.21
CA ASP A 137 -3.39 -27.61 -0.89
C ASP A 137 -3.18 -28.95 -0.16
N ASP A 138 -2.30 -29.81 -0.68
CA ASP A 138 -2.00 -31.11 -0.08
C ASP A 138 -1.44 -30.95 1.36
N TYR A 139 -0.51 -30.03 1.56
CA TYR A 139 0.10 -29.77 2.87
C TYR A 139 -0.92 -29.26 3.90
N ALA A 140 -1.76 -28.30 3.53
CA ALA A 140 -2.78 -27.77 4.43
C ALA A 140 -3.77 -28.85 4.87
N ARG A 141 -4.21 -29.73 3.95
CA ARG A 141 -5.13 -30.84 4.26
C ARG A 141 -4.48 -31.95 5.09
N ALA A 142 -3.20 -32.17 4.91
CA ALA A 142 -2.46 -33.14 5.71
C ALA A 142 -2.18 -32.65 7.14
N ALA A 143 -2.08 -31.32 7.33
CA ALA A 143 -1.79 -30.70 8.62
C ALA A 143 -2.96 -30.79 9.62
N ASP A 144 -4.23 -30.73 9.15
CA ASP A 144 -5.39 -30.86 10.03
C ASP A 144 -6.61 -31.45 9.28
N PRO A 145 -7.25 -32.50 9.82
CA PRO A 145 -8.38 -33.15 9.17
C PRO A 145 -9.65 -32.29 9.08
N ARG A 146 -9.73 -31.19 9.79
CA ARG A 146 -10.83 -30.21 9.71
C ARG A 146 -10.74 -29.29 8.50
N VAL A 147 -9.63 -29.30 7.75
CA VAL A 147 -9.48 -28.50 6.53
C VAL A 147 -10.44 -29.05 5.45
N VAL A 148 -11.43 -28.23 5.09
CA VAL A 148 -12.44 -28.59 4.08
C VAL A 148 -12.20 -27.91 2.74
N GLN A 149 -11.56 -26.72 2.72
CA GLN A 149 -11.23 -26.01 1.49
C GLN A 149 -9.91 -25.25 1.62
N VAL A 150 -9.14 -25.24 0.55
CA VAL A 150 -7.91 -24.43 0.43
C VAL A 150 -7.96 -23.66 -0.88
N THR A 151 -7.74 -22.37 -0.80
CA THR A 151 -7.54 -21.51 -1.97
C THR A 151 -6.15 -20.93 -1.90
N ALA A 152 -5.36 -21.09 -2.94
CA ALA A 152 -4.02 -20.50 -3.05
C ALA A 152 -3.87 -19.77 -4.39
N SER A 153 -3.16 -18.65 -4.39
CA SER A 153 -2.92 -17.89 -5.62
C SER A 153 -1.50 -17.34 -5.68
N ILE A 154 -0.90 -17.43 -6.86
CA ILE A 154 0.35 -16.77 -7.20
C ILE A 154 0.02 -15.64 -8.18
N ALA A 155 0.50 -14.44 -7.89
CA ALA A 155 0.45 -13.31 -8.79
C ALA A 155 1.87 -12.76 -8.99
N SER A 156 2.21 -12.43 -10.22
CA SER A 156 3.43 -11.73 -10.59
C SER A 156 3.11 -10.61 -11.56
N SER A 157 3.83 -9.50 -11.46
CA SER A 157 3.75 -8.43 -12.45
C SER A 157 5.10 -7.76 -12.64
N LEU A 158 5.30 -7.28 -13.86
CA LEU A 158 6.42 -6.43 -14.23
C LEU A 158 5.85 -5.14 -14.81
N GLN A 159 6.17 -4.01 -14.21
CA GLN A 159 5.86 -2.68 -14.72
C GLN A 159 7.18 -2.00 -15.11
N GLU A 160 7.28 -1.58 -16.34
CA GLU A 160 8.43 -0.83 -16.86
C GLU A 160 7.98 0.56 -17.23
N VAL A 161 8.64 1.56 -16.70
CA VAL A 161 8.26 2.98 -16.87
C VAL A 161 9.43 3.78 -17.42
N ALA A 162 9.10 4.77 -18.26
CA ALA A 162 10.02 5.81 -18.72
C ALA A 162 9.34 7.17 -18.58
N ILE A 163 9.98 8.09 -17.87
CA ILE A 163 9.45 9.42 -17.57
C ILE A 163 10.35 10.44 -18.23
N LEU A 164 9.85 11.09 -19.27
CA LEU A 164 10.54 12.16 -19.98
C LEU A 164 10.07 13.52 -19.45
N ARG A 165 11.04 14.33 -19.06
CA ARG A 165 10.82 15.68 -18.53
C ARG A 165 11.06 16.74 -19.59
N PRO A 166 10.40 17.92 -19.54
CA PRO A 166 10.57 18.99 -20.54
C PRO A 166 12.02 19.52 -20.65
N GLU A 167 12.81 19.42 -19.59
CA GLU A 167 14.22 19.79 -19.55
C GLU A 167 15.10 18.82 -20.35
N GLY A 168 14.57 17.66 -20.75
CA GLY A 168 15.25 16.60 -21.47
C GLY A 168 15.73 15.46 -20.56
N GLY A 169 15.49 15.53 -19.25
CA GLY A 169 15.76 14.42 -18.33
C GLY A 169 14.87 13.22 -18.65
N LEU A 170 15.47 12.04 -18.67
CA LEU A 170 14.79 10.75 -18.82
C LEU A 170 15.13 9.87 -17.63
N VAL A 171 14.10 9.43 -16.92
CA VAL A 171 14.21 8.47 -15.82
C VAL A 171 13.46 7.21 -16.17
N THR A 172 14.05 6.05 -15.89
CA THR A 172 13.44 4.74 -16.13
C THR A 172 13.42 3.92 -14.86
N ASP A 173 12.43 3.05 -14.71
CA ASP A 173 12.33 2.12 -13.60
C ASP A 173 11.70 0.80 -14.06
N ILE A 174 12.22 -0.32 -13.57
CA ILE A 174 11.72 -1.67 -13.83
C ILE A 174 11.24 -2.22 -12.50
N ARG A 175 9.93 -2.37 -12.36
CA ARG A 175 9.23 -2.61 -11.09
C ARG A 175 8.65 -4.02 -11.03
N PRO A 176 9.39 -5.00 -10.51
CA PRO A 176 8.86 -6.33 -10.27
C PRO A 176 7.84 -6.32 -9.13
N MET A 177 6.92 -7.28 -9.15
CA MET A 177 6.03 -7.56 -8.02
C MET A 177 5.70 -9.05 -8.01
N ALA A 178 5.93 -9.71 -6.89
CA ALA A 178 5.53 -11.10 -6.67
C ALA A 178 4.65 -11.19 -5.42
N ARG A 179 3.65 -12.08 -5.45
CA ARG A 179 2.75 -12.30 -4.33
C ARG A 179 2.24 -13.74 -4.30
N LEU A 180 2.25 -14.32 -3.10
CA LEU A 180 1.58 -15.58 -2.78
C LEU A 180 0.51 -15.28 -1.72
N ASN A 181 -0.74 -15.70 -1.97
CA ASN A 181 -1.81 -15.62 -0.99
C ASN A 181 -2.46 -16.98 -0.85
N LEU A 182 -2.93 -17.26 0.35
CA LEU A 182 -3.68 -18.45 0.61
C LEU A 182 -4.78 -18.22 1.66
N SER A 183 -5.80 -19.05 1.59
CA SER A 183 -6.93 -19.11 2.49
C SER A 183 -7.22 -20.56 2.81
N VAL A 184 -7.39 -20.86 4.09
CA VAL A 184 -7.76 -22.18 4.59
C VAL A 184 -9.09 -22.07 5.31
N ILE A 185 -10.04 -22.92 4.93
CA ILE A 185 -11.33 -23.07 5.60
C ILE A 185 -11.31 -24.36 6.40
N VAL A 186 -11.58 -24.24 7.68
CA VAL A 186 -11.75 -25.37 8.58
C VAL A 186 -13.20 -25.48 9.01
N GLU A 187 -13.65 -26.73 9.24
CA GLU A 187 -15.00 -27.02 9.69
C GLU A 187 -14.96 -27.97 10.90
N ASN A 188 -15.77 -27.66 11.91
CA ASN A 188 -15.99 -28.52 13.03
C ASN A 188 -17.46 -28.42 13.45
N ASN A 189 -18.20 -29.53 13.33
CA ASN A 189 -19.66 -29.57 13.46
C ASN A 189 -20.31 -28.57 12.47
N ASP A 190 -21.19 -27.69 12.95
CA ASP A 190 -21.90 -26.69 12.13
C ASP A 190 -21.15 -25.40 11.97
N ARG A 191 -19.88 -25.33 12.38
CA ARG A 191 -19.07 -24.08 12.34
C ARG A 191 -17.97 -24.16 11.32
N ARG A 192 -17.93 -23.15 10.45
CA ARG A 192 -16.88 -22.91 9.47
C ARG A 192 -16.16 -21.63 9.78
N GLU A 193 -14.82 -21.66 9.72
CA GLU A 193 -14.00 -20.48 9.92
C GLU A 193 -12.85 -20.45 8.90
N THR A 194 -12.46 -19.24 8.56
CA THR A 194 -11.44 -18.99 7.54
C THR A 194 -10.22 -18.33 8.18
N GLY A 195 -9.04 -18.81 7.80
CA GLY A 195 -7.80 -18.11 8.04
C GLY A 195 -7.11 -17.78 6.72
N THR A 196 -6.46 -16.63 6.66
CA THR A 196 -5.76 -16.15 5.47
C THR A 196 -4.34 -15.72 5.82
N ALA A 197 -3.42 -16.03 4.93
CA ALA A 197 -2.06 -15.53 5.01
C ALA A 197 -1.55 -15.20 3.60
N GLY A 198 -0.55 -14.37 3.52
CA GLY A 198 0.07 -14.01 2.24
C GLY A 198 1.36 -13.26 2.45
N GLY A 199 2.15 -13.21 1.40
CA GLY A 199 3.41 -12.48 1.41
C GLY A 199 3.83 -12.10 0.00
N GLY A 200 4.72 -11.13 -0.08
CA GLY A 200 5.24 -10.68 -1.36
C GLY A 200 6.04 -9.39 -1.26
N GLY A 201 6.27 -8.79 -2.41
CA GLY A 201 7.05 -7.56 -2.52
C GLY A 201 7.64 -7.38 -3.91
N ARG A 202 8.57 -6.45 -4.01
CA ARG A 202 9.37 -6.22 -5.23
C ARG A 202 10.56 -7.18 -5.29
N ILE A 203 10.24 -8.45 -5.44
CA ILE A 203 11.18 -9.58 -5.36
C ILE A 203 10.93 -10.58 -6.48
N ALA A 204 11.89 -11.49 -6.68
CA ALA A 204 11.69 -12.68 -7.52
C ALA A 204 10.68 -13.63 -6.88
N LEU A 205 9.87 -14.28 -7.69
CA LEU A 205 8.90 -15.28 -7.23
C LEU A 205 9.57 -16.51 -6.60
N THR A 206 10.82 -16.81 -6.96
CA THR A 206 11.60 -17.94 -6.40
C THR A 206 11.65 -17.94 -4.87
N GLY A 207 11.80 -16.77 -4.24
CA GLY A 207 11.83 -16.64 -2.79
C GLY A 207 10.51 -17.06 -2.11
N LEU A 208 9.38 -16.81 -2.78
CA LEU A 208 8.05 -17.23 -2.29
C LEU A 208 7.80 -18.73 -2.49
N MET A 209 8.56 -19.37 -3.41
CA MET A 209 8.45 -20.81 -3.70
C MET A 209 9.30 -21.68 -2.78
N GLU A 210 10.15 -21.11 -1.93
CA GLU A 210 10.92 -21.85 -0.93
C GLU A 210 9.98 -22.53 0.07
N ASP A 211 10.23 -23.82 0.36
CA ASP A 211 9.35 -24.64 1.21
C ASP A 211 9.09 -23.99 2.58
N ARG A 212 10.12 -23.51 3.26
CA ARG A 212 9.97 -22.84 4.56
C ARG A 212 9.05 -21.60 4.50
N HIS A 213 9.01 -20.91 3.35
CA HIS A 213 8.21 -19.68 3.21
C HIS A 213 6.72 -20.00 3.04
N TRP A 214 6.37 -20.79 2.01
CA TRP A 214 4.97 -21.08 1.77
C TRP A 214 4.34 -22.01 2.84
N GLN A 215 5.13 -22.93 3.44
CA GLN A 215 4.65 -23.75 4.58
C GLN A 215 4.33 -22.84 5.78
N GLY A 216 5.18 -21.87 6.11
CA GLY A 216 4.90 -20.90 7.17
C GLY A 216 3.61 -20.11 6.93
N LEU A 217 3.31 -19.75 5.67
CA LEU A 217 2.03 -19.09 5.34
C LEU A 217 0.83 -20.03 5.51
N VAL A 218 0.97 -21.32 5.16
CA VAL A 218 -0.10 -22.33 5.39
C VAL A 218 -0.34 -22.52 6.87
N ASP A 219 0.74 -22.70 7.65
CA ASP A 219 0.66 -22.89 9.10
C ASP A 219 -0.02 -21.69 9.77
N GLU A 220 0.30 -20.48 9.35
CA GLU A 220 -0.32 -19.27 9.88
C GLU A 220 -1.81 -19.15 9.49
N ALA A 221 -2.18 -19.40 8.24
CA ALA A 221 -3.58 -19.40 7.83
C ALA A 221 -4.39 -20.47 8.58
N LEU A 222 -3.83 -21.68 8.72
CA LEU A 222 -4.46 -22.77 9.47
C LEU A 222 -4.61 -22.40 10.96
N ARG A 223 -3.56 -21.84 11.58
CA ARG A 223 -3.57 -21.36 12.96
C ARG A 223 -4.72 -20.36 13.18
N ILE A 224 -4.85 -19.35 12.31
CA ILE A 224 -5.91 -18.34 12.39
C ILE A 224 -7.29 -19.01 12.28
N ALA A 225 -7.49 -19.89 11.32
CA ALA A 225 -8.76 -20.60 11.13
C ALA A 225 -9.14 -21.43 12.38
N LEU A 226 -8.18 -22.15 12.95
CA LEU A 226 -8.37 -22.97 14.15
C LEU A 226 -8.61 -22.14 15.41
N VAL A 227 -7.96 -20.98 15.54
CA VAL A 227 -8.24 -20.02 16.61
C VAL A 227 -9.67 -19.51 16.49
N ASN A 228 -10.10 -19.12 15.30
CA ASN A 228 -11.44 -18.61 15.05
C ASN A 228 -12.53 -19.65 15.33
N LEU A 229 -12.29 -20.94 15.11
CA LEU A 229 -13.24 -22.01 15.48
C LEU A 229 -13.61 -21.99 16.98
N ARG A 230 -12.70 -21.55 17.85
CA ARG A 230 -12.90 -21.48 19.30
C ARG A 230 -13.41 -20.12 19.77
N SER A 231 -13.50 -19.12 18.87
CA SER A 231 -13.82 -17.76 19.24
C SER A 231 -15.25 -17.62 19.78
N VAL A 232 -15.40 -16.77 20.79
CA VAL A 232 -16.67 -16.36 21.39
C VAL A 232 -17.11 -15.00 20.84
N PRO A 233 -18.39 -14.60 20.96
CA PRO A 233 -18.82 -13.26 20.53
C PRO A 233 -18.02 -12.14 21.21
N ALA A 234 -17.59 -11.14 20.44
CA ALA A 234 -16.86 -9.99 20.97
C ALA A 234 -17.74 -9.09 21.85
N PRO A 235 -17.18 -8.52 22.93
CA PRO A 235 -17.89 -7.50 23.72
C PRO A 235 -18.10 -6.23 22.90
N ALA A 236 -19.11 -5.44 23.28
CA ALA A 236 -19.37 -4.12 22.72
C ALA A 236 -19.21 -3.04 23.78
N GLY A 237 -18.63 -1.90 23.40
CA GLY A 237 -18.48 -0.76 24.31
C GLY A 237 -17.16 0.00 24.09
N MET A 238 -16.96 1.02 24.90
CA MET A 238 -15.70 1.75 24.93
C MET A 238 -14.72 1.01 25.84
N MET A 239 -13.52 0.70 25.33
CA MET A 239 -12.49 -0.02 26.08
C MET A 239 -11.08 0.26 25.55
N ASP A 240 -10.08 -0.09 26.32
CA ASP A 240 -8.70 -0.02 25.90
C ASP A 240 -8.38 -1.19 24.93
N VAL A 241 -7.56 -0.91 23.95
CA VAL A 241 -7.20 -1.86 22.89
C VAL A 241 -5.69 -1.93 22.76
N VAL A 242 -5.15 -3.14 22.78
CA VAL A 242 -3.76 -3.38 22.33
C VAL A 242 -3.81 -3.91 20.90
N LEU A 243 -3.08 -3.25 20.02
CA LEU A 243 -2.87 -3.69 18.63
C LEU A 243 -1.55 -4.46 18.56
N GLY A 244 -1.52 -5.58 17.84
CA GLY A 244 -0.29 -6.31 17.58
C GLY A 244 0.65 -5.59 16.60
N PRO A 245 1.89 -6.09 16.43
CA PRO A 245 2.84 -5.52 15.49
C PRO A 245 2.51 -5.89 14.04
N GLY A 246 3.09 -5.17 13.08
CA GLY A 246 3.00 -5.49 11.65
C GLY A 246 1.72 -5.03 10.98
N TRP A 247 0.92 -5.96 10.46
CA TRP A 247 -0.29 -5.67 9.66
C TRP A 247 -1.33 -4.76 10.33
N PRO A 248 -1.54 -4.78 11.65
CA PRO A 248 -2.39 -3.78 12.31
C PRO A 248 -2.01 -2.33 12.05
N GLY A 249 -0.80 -2.04 11.56
CA GLY A 249 -0.41 -0.72 11.01
C GLY A 249 -1.27 -0.21 9.87
N ILE A 250 -2.17 -1.03 9.30
CA ILE A 250 -3.20 -0.58 8.38
C ILE A 250 -4.10 0.50 9.01
N LEU A 251 -4.27 0.50 10.32
CA LEU A 251 -4.98 1.56 11.02
C LEU A 251 -4.25 2.91 10.86
N LEU A 252 -2.92 2.93 10.96
CA LEU A 252 -2.14 4.15 10.69
C LEU A 252 -2.29 4.61 9.25
N HIS A 253 -2.26 3.68 8.29
CA HIS A 253 -2.44 3.99 6.88
C HIS A 253 -3.77 4.69 6.61
N GLU A 254 -4.86 4.12 7.09
CA GLU A 254 -6.19 4.65 6.86
C GLU A 254 -6.49 5.88 7.72
N ALA A 255 -6.30 5.76 9.03
CA ALA A 255 -6.72 6.80 9.97
C ALA A 255 -5.83 8.05 9.94
N VAL A 256 -4.59 7.92 9.49
CA VAL A 256 -3.57 8.99 9.51
C VAL A 256 -2.98 9.25 8.14
N GLY A 257 -2.52 8.22 7.46
CA GLY A 257 -1.78 8.32 6.20
C GLY A 257 -2.56 9.09 5.13
N HIS A 258 -3.78 8.69 4.82
CA HIS A 258 -4.64 9.42 3.88
C HIS A 258 -4.93 10.85 4.33
N GLY A 259 -5.05 11.08 5.64
CA GLY A 259 -5.22 12.41 6.20
C GLY A 259 -4.00 13.33 6.00
N LEU A 260 -2.81 12.76 5.77
CA LEU A 260 -1.56 13.49 5.59
C LEU A 260 -1.10 13.61 4.13
N GLU A 261 -1.95 13.26 3.17
CA GLU A 261 -1.71 13.50 1.75
C GLU A 261 -1.90 14.99 1.42
N GLY A 262 -0.97 15.56 0.66
CA GLY A 262 -0.83 17.01 0.46
C GLY A 262 -2.00 17.66 -0.24
N ASP A 263 -2.65 16.97 -1.20
CA ASP A 263 -3.79 17.50 -1.94
C ASP A 263 -5.02 17.75 -1.05
N PHE A 264 -5.31 16.86 -0.10
CA PHE A 264 -6.39 17.06 0.86
C PHE A 264 -6.07 18.17 1.85
N ASN A 265 -4.82 18.25 2.31
CA ASN A 265 -4.38 19.29 3.26
C ASN A 265 -4.37 20.67 2.62
N ARG A 266 -3.87 20.80 1.39
CA ARG A 266 -3.89 22.04 0.62
C ARG A 266 -5.32 22.55 0.38
N LYS A 267 -6.23 21.66 0.02
CA LYS A 267 -7.65 21.96 -0.20
C LYS A 267 -8.46 22.12 1.09
N LYS A 268 -7.82 21.98 2.26
CA LYS A 268 -8.46 22.03 3.59
C LYS A 268 -9.59 21.00 3.76
N ALA A 269 -9.46 19.86 3.12
CA ALA A 269 -10.42 18.76 3.14
C ALA A 269 -10.01 17.62 4.10
N SER A 270 -8.85 17.72 4.75
CA SER A 270 -8.36 16.76 5.74
C SER A 270 -8.57 17.28 7.16
N ALA A 271 -8.81 16.35 8.11
CA ALA A 271 -8.82 16.63 9.53
C ALA A 271 -7.47 17.19 10.06
N PHE A 272 -6.36 16.98 9.33
CA PHE A 272 -5.03 17.49 9.66
C PHE A 272 -4.67 18.82 8.98
N ALA A 273 -5.60 19.41 8.23
CA ALA A 273 -5.32 20.62 7.47
C ALA A 273 -5.04 21.81 8.41
N GLY A 274 -3.90 22.48 8.19
CA GLY A 274 -3.49 23.65 8.98
C GLY A 274 -2.91 23.32 10.35
N LEU A 275 -2.67 22.05 10.68
CA LEU A 275 -2.12 21.61 11.96
C LEU A 275 -0.60 21.42 11.97
N LEU A 276 0.11 21.82 10.91
CA LEU A 276 1.56 21.74 10.85
C LEU A 276 2.20 22.49 12.04
N GLY A 277 3.14 21.84 12.73
CA GLY A 277 3.78 22.34 13.94
C GLY A 277 2.95 22.15 15.23
N GLN A 278 1.74 21.59 15.14
CA GLN A 278 0.88 21.35 16.31
C GLN A 278 0.96 19.88 16.74
N ARG A 279 0.63 19.64 18.03
CA ARG A 279 0.51 18.29 18.57
C ARG A 279 -0.78 17.63 18.07
N VAL A 280 -0.63 16.54 17.33
CA VAL A 280 -1.74 15.74 16.77
C VAL A 280 -1.78 14.32 17.32
N ALA A 281 -0.76 13.92 18.09
CA ALA A 281 -0.65 12.58 18.69
C ALA A 281 -0.03 12.66 20.10
N ALA A 282 -0.08 11.58 20.84
CA ALA A 282 0.60 11.46 22.13
C ALA A 282 2.12 11.62 21.99
N PRO A 283 2.83 12.07 23.04
CA PRO A 283 4.29 12.04 23.07
C PRO A 283 4.83 10.64 22.76
N GLY A 284 5.97 10.58 22.05
CA GLY A 284 6.58 9.34 21.57
C GLY A 284 6.01 8.80 20.25
N VAL A 285 4.84 9.23 19.83
CA VAL A 285 4.25 8.80 18.55
C VAL A 285 5.00 9.46 17.39
N THR A 286 5.66 8.66 16.58
CA THR A 286 6.32 9.08 15.34
C THR A 286 5.73 8.28 14.18
N VAL A 287 5.37 8.94 13.09
CA VAL A 287 4.82 8.31 11.87
C VAL A 287 5.66 8.69 10.67
N VAL A 288 6.06 7.69 9.89
CA VAL A 288 6.95 7.82 8.74
C VAL A 288 6.28 7.22 7.51
N ASP A 289 6.47 7.86 6.35
CA ASP A 289 6.25 7.23 5.04
C ASP A 289 7.60 7.10 4.34
N ASP A 290 8.00 5.87 3.99
CA ASP A 290 9.35 5.58 3.49
C ASP A 290 9.30 4.77 2.19
N GLY A 291 9.56 5.45 1.07
CA GLY A 291 9.63 4.84 -0.25
C GLY A 291 10.97 4.16 -0.55
N THR A 292 11.95 4.21 0.37
CA THR A 292 13.34 3.78 0.13
C THR A 292 13.69 2.42 0.70
N MET A 293 12.75 1.69 1.25
CA MET A 293 12.99 0.38 1.89
C MET A 293 13.22 -0.73 0.85
N PRO A 294 14.36 -1.45 0.85
CA PRO A 294 14.65 -2.46 -0.17
C PRO A 294 13.61 -3.58 -0.24
N GLY A 295 13.21 -3.97 -1.46
CA GLY A 295 12.31 -5.10 -1.73
C GLY A 295 10.87 -4.94 -1.24
N ARG A 296 10.53 -3.86 -0.54
CA ARG A 296 9.19 -3.66 0.01
C ARG A 296 8.19 -3.33 -1.08
N ARG A 297 6.94 -3.75 -0.85
CA ARG A 297 5.84 -3.61 -1.80
C ARG A 297 5.54 -2.15 -2.18
N GLY A 298 5.59 -1.24 -1.21
CA GLY A 298 5.34 0.19 -1.42
C GLY A 298 6.54 0.96 -1.96
N SER A 299 7.76 0.40 -1.96
CA SER A 299 8.98 1.09 -2.37
C SER A 299 9.06 1.32 -3.88
N ILE A 300 9.70 2.41 -4.27
CA ILE A 300 9.90 2.83 -5.66
C ILE A 300 11.30 3.42 -5.82
N ASN A 301 11.97 3.17 -6.94
CA ASN A 301 13.27 3.81 -7.23
C ASN A 301 13.09 5.29 -7.61
N VAL A 302 11.95 5.62 -8.15
CA VAL A 302 11.50 6.97 -8.52
C VAL A 302 9.98 6.99 -8.51
N ASP A 303 9.36 8.12 -8.13
CA ASP A 303 7.91 8.29 -8.25
C ASP A 303 7.47 8.51 -9.71
N ASP A 304 6.17 8.57 -9.94
CA ASP A 304 5.63 8.65 -11.31
C ASP A 304 5.65 10.07 -11.91
N GLU A 305 6.31 11.00 -11.25
CA GLU A 305 6.64 12.35 -11.74
C GLU A 305 8.14 12.53 -11.98
N GLY A 306 8.96 11.50 -11.69
CA GLY A 306 10.41 11.54 -11.79
C GLY A 306 11.11 12.08 -10.54
N THR A 307 10.42 12.16 -9.40
CA THR A 307 10.99 12.59 -8.13
C THR A 307 11.53 11.39 -7.35
N PRO A 308 12.77 11.43 -6.83
CA PRO A 308 13.28 10.38 -5.96
C PRO A 308 12.42 10.21 -4.71
N PRO A 309 12.14 8.97 -4.25
CA PRO A 309 11.49 8.71 -2.98
C PRO A 309 12.41 9.12 -1.82
N ALA A 310 11.81 9.34 -0.66
CA ALA A 310 12.53 9.66 0.56
C ALA A 310 11.89 8.95 1.76
N ARG A 311 12.61 8.97 2.88
CA ARG A 311 12.05 8.68 4.19
C ARG A 311 11.46 9.97 4.76
N ASN A 312 10.16 10.12 4.66
CA ASN A 312 9.42 11.32 5.05
C ASN A 312 8.87 11.15 6.47
N VAL A 313 9.36 11.93 7.43
CA VAL A 313 8.75 12.00 8.75
C VAL A 313 7.50 12.88 8.66
N LEU A 314 6.35 12.35 9.02
CA LEU A 314 5.06 13.04 8.95
C LEU A 314 4.65 13.57 10.32
N ILE A 315 4.78 12.74 11.35
CA ILE A 315 4.58 13.10 12.75
C ILE A 315 5.87 12.72 13.49
N GLU A 316 6.39 13.62 14.32
CA GLU A 316 7.58 13.41 15.15
C GLU A 316 7.25 13.74 16.60
N ASP A 317 7.43 12.76 17.49
CA ASP A 317 7.08 12.89 18.91
C ASP A 317 5.68 13.54 19.14
N GLY A 318 4.70 13.12 18.35
CA GLY A 318 3.35 13.63 18.41
C GLY A 318 3.10 14.98 17.73
N ILE A 319 4.11 15.61 17.16
CA ILE A 319 3.99 16.88 16.44
C ILE A 319 3.88 16.60 14.93
N LEU A 320 2.92 17.21 14.27
CA LEU A 320 2.80 17.14 12.81
C LEU A 320 3.90 17.99 12.16
N VAL A 321 4.82 17.34 11.43
CA VAL A 321 5.99 18.01 10.83
C VAL A 321 5.99 18.02 9.30
N GLY A 322 5.14 17.22 8.66
CA GLY A 322 5.12 17.14 7.20
C GLY A 322 3.86 16.52 6.62
N TYR A 323 3.71 16.69 5.31
CA TYR A 323 2.71 16.02 4.49
C TYR A 323 3.39 15.31 3.33
N MET A 324 2.78 14.25 2.81
CA MET A 324 3.23 13.59 1.57
C MET A 324 2.82 14.44 0.36
N GLN A 325 3.78 14.75 -0.49
CA GLN A 325 3.60 15.71 -1.58
C GLN A 325 3.92 15.10 -2.95
N ASP A 326 3.07 15.35 -3.93
CA ASP A 326 3.43 15.36 -5.33
C ASP A 326 4.04 16.71 -5.72
N ARG A 327 4.51 16.86 -6.94
CA ARG A 327 5.14 18.12 -7.41
C ARG A 327 4.16 19.29 -7.49
N GLN A 328 2.91 19.04 -7.88
CA GLN A 328 1.90 20.09 -7.97
C GLN A 328 1.53 20.66 -6.61
N ASN A 329 1.17 19.78 -5.65
CA ASN A 329 0.74 20.19 -4.32
C ASN A 329 1.92 20.79 -3.52
N ALA A 330 3.13 20.23 -3.64
CA ALA A 330 4.34 20.78 -3.05
C ALA A 330 4.55 22.23 -3.48
N ARG A 331 4.52 22.50 -4.78
CA ARG A 331 4.69 23.87 -5.32
C ARG A 331 3.60 24.81 -4.82
N LEU A 332 2.35 24.39 -4.83
CA LEU A 332 1.22 25.22 -4.40
C LEU A 332 1.23 25.51 -2.89
N MET A 333 1.90 24.66 -2.11
CA MET A 333 2.10 24.84 -0.67
C MET A 333 3.44 25.51 -0.33
N GLY A 334 4.30 25.75 -1.33
CA GLY A 334 5.63 26.36 -1.12
C GLY A 334 6.61 25.45 -0.38
N VAL A 335 6.52 24.13 -0.56
CA VAL A 335 7.38 23.12 0.05
C VAL A 335 8.02 22.23 -1.01
N ALA A 336 9.01 21.41 -0.63
CA ALA A 336 9.62 20.44 -1.52
C ALA A 336 8.68 19.23 -1.77
N PRO A 337 8.72 18.60 -2.97
CA PRO A 337 8.07 17.32 -3.21
C PRO A 337 8.74 16.21 -2.39
N THR A 338 7.99 15.18 -2.02
CA THR A 338 8.45 14.11 -1.13
C THR A 338 8.64 12.75 -1.82
N GLY A 339 8.49 12.68 -3.16
CA GLY A 339 8.58 11.44 -3.91
C GLY A 339 7.34 10.55 -3.74
N ASN A 340 6.20 11.18 -3.51
CA ASN A 340 4.91 10.52 -3.31
C ASN A 340 3.93 10.74 -4.47
N GLY A 341 4.37 11.31 -5.59
CA GLY A 341 3.54 11.51 -6.79
C GLY A 341 3.33 10.20 -7.53
N ARG A 342 2.27 9.44 -7.21
CA ARG A 342 2.03 8.09 -7.73
C ARG A 342 0.74 8.00 -8.53
N ARG A 343 0.72 7.09 -9.51
CA ARG A 343 -0.44 6.74 -10.34
C ARG A 343 -0.61 5.23 -10.48
N GLU A 344 -1.81 4.75 -10.78
CA GLU A 344 -2.04 3.34 -11.04
C GLU A 344 -1.42 2.89 -12.37
N SER A 345 -1.58 3.70 -13.42
CA SER A 345 -1.08 3.40 -14.77
C SER A 345 -0.96 4.65 -15.63
N HIS A 346 -0.49 4.50 -16.86
CA HIS A 346 -0.45 5.56 -17.86
C HIS A 346 -1.81 6.22 -18.14
N ALA A 347 -2.92 5.59 -17.80
CA ALA A 347 -4.26 6.15 -17.98
C ALA A 347 -4.67 7.15 -16.87
N HIS A 348 -3.84 7.31 -15.84
CA HIS A 348 -4.18 8.10 -14.66
C HIS A 348 -3.16 9.21 -14.40
N ALA A 349 -3.65 10.38 -13.99
CA ALA A 349 -2.78 11.44 -13.49
C ALA A 349 -2.21 11.07 -12.10
N PRO A 350 -0.94 11.43 -11.80
CA PRO A 350 -0.37 11.20 -10.48
C PRO A 350 -1.02 12.08 -9.43
N MET A 351 -0.98 11.61 -8.19
CA MET A 351 -1.44 12.34 -7.01
C MET A 351 -0.59 11.92 -5.79
N PRO A 352 -0.64 12.67 -4.67
CA PRO A 352 0.03 12.25 -3.45
C PRO A 352 -0.52 10.90 -2.95
N ARG A 353 0.36 9.92 -2.75
CA ARG A 353 0.04 8.57 -2.28
C ARG A 353 1.12 8.06 -1.34
N MET A 354 0.71 7.30 -0.35
CA MET A 354 1.61 6.58 0.55
C MET A 354 2.51 5.58 -0.18
N THR A 355 3.66 5.28 0.42
CA THR A 355 4.60 4.21 0.02
C THR A 355 4.61 3.10 1.07
N ASN A 356 5.50 3.14 2.06
CA ASN A 356 5.44 2.27 3.23
C ASN A 356 5.26 3.16 4.46
N THR A 357 4.04 3.16 5.01
CA THR A 357 3.69 4.01 6.15
C THR A 357 3.76 3.20 7.44
N TYR A 358 4.59 3.62 8.38
CA TYR A 358 4.79 2.87 9.62
C TYR A 358 5.07 3.76 10.83
N MET A 359 4.87 3.19 12.02
CA MET A 359 5.33 3.72 13.30
C MET A 359 6.63 3.01 13.70
N PRO A 360 7.74 3.71 13.95
CA PRO A 360 8.94 3.12 14.55
C PRO A 360 8.66 2.52 15.93
N GLY A 361 9.51 1.59 16.36
CA GLY A 361 9.43 1.01 17.70
C GLY A 361 9.68 2.05 18.79
N GLY A 362 9.01 1.87 19.92
CA GLY A 362 9.28 2.54 21.18
C GLY A 362 10.21 1.69 22.08
N ASP A 363 10.13 1.92 23.39
CA ASP A 363 11.01 1.27 24.38
C ASP A 363 10.27 0.21 25.23
N ALA A 364 8.94 0.15 25.18
CA ALA A 364 8.17 -0.72 26.05
C ALA A 364 8.24 -2.19 25.63
N ASP A 365 8.32 -3.10 26.60
CA ASP A 365 8.17 -4.53 26.37
C ASP A 365 6.71 -4.85 26.00
N PRO A 366 6.44 -5.51 24.84
CA PRO A 366 5.09 -5.90 24.43
C PRO A 366 4.34 -6.74 25.49
N ALA A 367 5.05 -7.60 26.21
CA ALA A 367 4.45 -8.39 27.30
C ALA A 367 4.02 -7.50 28.48
N ALA A 368 4.79 -6.47 28.80
CA ALA A 368 4.41 -5.49 29.83
C ALA A 368 3.19 -4.65 29.37
N ILE A 369 3.12 -4.25 28.10
CA ILE A 369 1.97 -3.55 27.54
C ILE A 369 0.69 -4.38 27.71
N LEU A 370 0.74 -5.67 27.39
CA LEU A 370 -0.41 -6.58 27.57
C LEU A 370 -0.76 -6.78 29.04
N ALA A 371 0.23 -6.88 29.92
CA ALA A 371 0.03 -7.04 31.38
C ALA A 371 -0.65 -5.81 32.00
N ASP A 372 -0.43 -4.62 31.44
CA ASP A 372 -1.08 -3.38 31.89
C ASP A 372 -2.53 -3.24 31.40
N LEU A 373 -2.98 -4.00 30.43
CA LEU A 373 -4.35 -3.98 29.92
C LEU A 373 -5.32 -4.63 30.93
N ARG A 374 -6.05 -3.83 31.69
CA ARG A 374 -6.94 -4.32 32.75
C ARG A 374 -8.22 -4.95 32.22
N ASP A 375 -8.89 -4.26 31.29
CA ASP A 375 -10.12 -4.75 30.65
C ASP A 375 -10.20 -4.22 29.22
N GLY A 376 -10.02 -5.11 28.25
CA GLY A 376 -9.94 -4.69 26.86
C GLY A 376 -9.81 -5.85 25.88
N ILE A 377 -9.30 -5.55 24.71
CA ILE A 377 -9.02 -6.54 23.68
C ILE A 377 -7.59 -6.41 23.16
N TYR A 378 -7.02 -7.54 22.76
CA TYR A 378 -5.80 -7.62 21.98
C TYR A 378 -6.15 -7.97 20.54
N ALA A 379 -5.99 -7.02 19.61
CA ALA A 379 -6.31 -7.19 18.19
C ALA A 379 -5.04 -7.45 17.39
N VAL A 380 -4.94 -8.63 16.79
CA VAL A 380 -3.73 -9.15 16.12
C VAL A 380 -3.85 -9.01 14.61
N GLY A 381 -5.05 -9.18 14.05
CA GLY A 381 -5.28 -9.14 12.61
C GLY A 381 -6.52 -8.35 12.20
N PHE A 382 -6.44 -7.73 11.03
CA PHE A 382 -7.54 -6.97 10.43
C PHE A 382 -7.83 -7.45 9.01
N GLY A 383 -9.12 -7.55 8.65
CA GLY A 383 -9.58 -7.95 7.32
C GLY A 383 -9.64 -6.79 6.32
N GLY A 384 -9.77 -5.59 6.81
CA GLY A 384 -9.88 -4.36 6.03
C GLY A 384 -10.48 -3.25 6.86
N GLY A 385 -10.37 -2.03 6.38
CA GLY A 385 -10.91 -0.85 7.03
C GLY A 385 -11.35 0.20 6.03
N GLN A 386 -12.06 1.19 6.52
CA GLN A 386 -12.48 2.36 5.78
C GLN A 386 -12.27 3.60 6.63
N VAL A 387 -11.88 4.69 5.98
CA VAL A 387 -11.74 6.00 6.61
C VAL A 387 -12.54 7.06 5.83
N ASP A 388 -13.19 7.95 6.56
CA ASP A 388 -13.65 9.22 6.04
C ASP A 388 -12.56 10.27 6.29
N ILE A 389 -11.84 10.65 5.24
CA ILE A 389 -10.67 11.53 5.30
C ILE A 389 -11.04 12.91 5.85
N THR A 390 -12.28 13.36 5.64
CA THR A 390 -12.73 14.71 6.02
C THR A 390 -12.85 14.88 7.53
N ASN A 391 -13.24 13.82 8.24
CA ASN A 391 -13.41 13.84 9.69
C ASN A 391 -12.54 12.82 10.42
N GLY A 392 -11.72 12.06 9.68
CA GLY A 392 -10.79 11.06 10.23
C GLY A 392 -11.45 9.81 10.82
N LYS A 393 -12.77 9.64 10.69
CA LYS A 393 -13.48 8.48 11.26
C LYS A 393 -13.14 7.21 10.51
N PHE A 394 -12.82 6.16 11.28
CA PHE A 394 -12.47 4.85 10.74
C PHE A 394 -13.34 3.73 11.32
N VAL A 395 -13.43 2.64 10.55
CA VAL A 395 -14.04 1.37 10.97
C VAL A 395 -13.13 0.23 10.48
N PHE A 396 -12.69 -0.64 11.40
CA PHE A 396 -11.88 -1.82 11.09
C PHE A 396 -12.48 -3.08 11.67
N SER A 397 -12.61 -4.13 10.86
CA SER A 397 -13.04 -5.45 11.33
C SER A 397 -11.83 -6.31 11.69
N CYS A 398 -11.80 -6.83 12.92
CA CYS A 398 -10.76 -7.75 13.36
C CYS A 398 -10.98 -9.15 12.75
N THR A 399 -9.93 -9.74 12.20
CA THR A 399 -9.90 -11.15 11.76
C THR A 399 -9.35 -12.05 12.83
N GLU A 400 -8.57 -11.51 13.76
CA GLU A 400 -8.09 -12.20 14.95
C GLU A 400 -7.99 -11.20 16.10
N ALA A 401 -8.66 -11.49 17.20
CA ALA A 401 -8.58 -10.70 18.43
C ALA A 401 -8.88 -11.57 19.64
N TYR A 402 -8.45 -11.11 20.81
CA TYR A 402 -8.60 -11.81 22.09
C TYR A 402 -9.18 -10.90 23.15
N ARG A 403 -9.97 -11.46 24.04
CA ARG A 403 -10.36 -10.79 25.27
C ARG A 403 -9.17 -10.74 26.23
N VAL A 404 -8.93 -9.59 26.86
CA VAL A 404 -7.90 -9.45 27.90
C VAL A 404 -8.57 -8.96 29.18
N ARG A 405 -8.25 -9.60 30.31
CA ARG A 405 -8.67 -9.19 31.66
C ARG A 405 -7.50 -9.30 32.61
N ASP A 406 -7.25 -8.23 33.38
CA ASP A 406 -6.17 -8.14 34.34
C ASP A 406 -4.80 -8.60 33.77
N GLY A 407 -4.51 -8.16 32.54
CA GLY A 407 -3.27 -8.49 31.83
C GLY A 407 -3.20 -9.91 31.26
N VAL A 408 -4.25 -10.72 31.42
CA VAL A 408 -4.29 -12.11 30.93
C VAL A 408 -5.05 -12.17 29.61
N VAL A 409 -4.37 -12.66 28.57
CA VAL A 409 -4.98 -12.94 27.26
C VAL A 409 -5.86 -14.19 27.42
N GLY A 410 -7.16 -14.02 27.19
CA GLY A 410 -8.17 -15.07 27.34
C GLY A 410 -8.64 -15.64 26.01
N ASP A 411 -9.95 -15.87 25.89
CA ASP A 411 -10.54 -16.49 24.70
C ASP A 411 -10.39 -15.61 23.45
N PRO A 412 -10.19 -16.22 22.27
CA PRO A 412 -10.33 -15.52 21.00
C PRO A 412 -11.78 -15.04 20.82
N ILE A 413 -11.93 -13.87 20.22
CA ILE A 413 -13.23 -13.23 20.00
C ILE A 413 -13.50 -13.02 18.52
N ARG A 414 -14.76 -13.12 18.10
CA ARG A 414 -15.21 -12.88 16.73
C ARG A 414 -16.17 -11.70 16.62
N GLY A 415 -16.17 -11.05 15.45
CA GLY A 415 -17.08 -9.94 15.16
C GLY A 415 -16.70 -8.64 15.90
N ALA A 416 -15.46 -8.56 16.37
CA ALA A 416 -14.92 -7.31 16.90
C ALA A 416 -14.69 -6.31 15.77
N THR A 417 -15.16 -5.08 15.96
CA THR A 417 -14.96 -3.97 15.03
C THR A 417 -14.44 -2.78 15.82
N LEU A 418 -13.32 -2.20 15.42
CA LEU A 418 -12.77 -0.99 16.00
C LEU A 418 -13.35 0.24 15.29
N ILE A 419 -13.85 1.19 16.05
CA ILE A 419 -14.46 2.42 15.56
C ILE A 419 -13.84 3.59 16.31
N GLY A 420 -13.43 4.63 15.58
CA GLY A 420 -12.81 5.82 16.16
C GLY A 420 -12.56 6.91 15.13
N ASP A 421 -11.78 7.89 15.50
CA ASP A 421 -11.17 8.83 14.56
C ASP A 421 -9.65 8.86 14.76
N GLY A 422 -8.90 9.12 13.68
CA GLY A 422 -7.46 8.98 13.66
C GLY A 422 -6.73 9.90 14.62
N ALA A 423 -7.14 11.16 14.67
CA ALA A 423 -6.49 12.16 15.54
C ALA A 423 -6.71 11.85 17.02
N THR A 424 -7.93 11.51 17.41
CA THR A 424 -8.24 11.12 18.79
C THR A 424 -7.53 9.81 19.16
N ALA A 425 -7.54 8.81 18.29
CA ALA A 425 -6.87 7.54 18.55
C ALA A 425 -5.36 7.71 18.78
N LEU A 426 -4.68 8.54 17.95
CA LEU A 426 -3.26 8.83 18.13
C LEU A 426 -2.96 9.61 19.42
N GLN A 427 -3.85 10.50 19.86
CA GLN A 427 -3.70 11.22 21.13
C GLN A 427 -3.92 10.30 22.35
N CYS A 428 -4.66 9.22 22.18
CA CYS A 428 -4.93 8.21 23.21
C CYS A 428 -3.93 7.06 23.25
N VAL A 429 -2.83 7.13 22.49
CA VAL A 429 -1.73 6.15 22.58
C VAL A 429 -1.09 6.27 23.97
N ARG A 430 -0.97 5.13 24.68
CA ARG A 430 -0.43 5.06 26.05
C ARG A 430 0.90 4.34 26.14
N ALA A 431 1.15 3.38 25.23
CA ALA A 431 2.40 2.63 25.20
C ALA A 431 2.74 2.22 23.76
N ILE A 432 4.03 2.19 23.45
CA ILE A 432 4.59 1.83 22.15
C ILE A 432 5.65 0.77 22.38
N GLY A 433 5.46 -0.41 21.81
CA GLY A 433 6.35 -1.57 21.96
C GLY A 433 7.68 -1.42 21.22
N ASN A 434 8.64 -2.22 21.61
CA ASN A 434 9.96 -2.30 20.96
C ASN A 434 10.04 -3.37 19.85
N ASP A 435 8.90 -3.96 19.48
CA ASP A 435 8.73 -5.08 18.55
C ASP A 435 8.20 -4.66 17.16
N MET A 436 8.60 -3.47 16.69
CA MET A 436 8.16 -2.97 15.38
C MET A 436 8.36 -4.03 14.30
N ALA A 437 7.29 -4.29 13.56
CA ALA A 437 7.29 -5.16 12.39
C ALA A 437 6.59 -4.50 11.21
N LEU A 438 6.98 -4.91 10.00
CA LEU A 438 6.31 -4.52 8.76
C LEU A 438 5.32 -5.61 8.36
N ASP A 439 4.30 -5.24 7.58
CA ASP A 439 3.38 -6.19 6.96
C ASP A 439 4.11 -7.18 6.03
N PRO A 440 3.54 -8.34 5.72
CA PRO A 440 4.20 -9.33 4.85
C PRO A 440 4.23 -8.96 3.35
N GLY A 441 3.87 -7.73 2.96
CA GLY A 441 3.86 -7.27 1.58
C GLY A 441 2.55 -7.54 0.85
N ILE A 442 1.42 -7.32 1.51
CA ILE A 442 0.09 -7.58 0.97
C ILE A 442 -0.75 -6.32 0.71
N GLY A 443 -0.29 -5.14 1.13
CA GLY A 443 -1.05 -3.90 1.09
C GLY A 443 -1.35 -3.38 -0.32
N ASN A 444 -2.58 -2.93 -0.54
CA ASN A 444 -2.99 -2.12 -1.67
C ASN A 444 -3.79 -0.93 -1.16
N CYS A 445 -3.53 0.25 -1.73
CA CYS A 445 -4.19 1.49 -1.37
C CYS A 445 -5.06 2.00 -2.50
N GLY A 446 -6.33 2.30 -2.21
CA GLY A 446 -7.29 2.88 -3.15
C GLY A 446 -7.53 4.36 -2.86
N LYS A 447 -7.46 5.23 -3.89
CA LYS A 447 -7.83 6.64 -3.80
C LYS A 447 -8.34 7.12 -5.14
N GLN A 448 -9.52 7.73 -5.17
CA GLN A 448 -10.14 8.27 -6.39
C GLN A 448 -10.20 7.26 -7.55
N GLY A 449 -10.49 5.99 -7.24
CA GLY A 449 -10.57 4.91 -8.23
C GLY A 449 -9.22 4.38 -8.72
N GLN A 450 -8.10 4.85 -8.19
CA GLN A 450 -6.74 4.37 -8.50
C GLN A 450 -6.18 3.49 -7.38
N TRP A 451 -5.52 2.40 -7.74
CA TRP A 451 -4.91 1.44 -6.82
C TRP A 451 -3.40 1.43 -6.96
N VAL A 452 -2.68 1.56 -5.84
CA VAL A 452 -1.22 1.45 -5.81
C VAL A 452 -0.77 0.47 -4.73
N PRO A 453 0.33 -0.28 -4.96
CA PRO A 453 0.92 -1.13 -3.92
C PRO A 453 1.53 -0.29 -2.80
N VAL A 454 1.29 -0.69 -1.56
CA VAL A 454 1.80 -0.03 -0.35
C VAL A 454 2.29 -1.05 0.67
N GLY A 455 3.08 -0.59 1.63
CA GLY A 455 3.44 -1.31 2.83
C GLY A 455 2.93 -0.57 4.07
N VAL A 456 2.75 -1.30 5.16
CA VAL A 456 2.39 -0.76 6.47
C VAL A 456 3.24 -1.41 7.56
N GLY A 457 3.29 -0.79 8.73
CA GLY A 457 3.96 -1.38 9.88
C GLY A 457 3.72 -0.61 11.16
N GLN A 458 3.83 -1.32 12.27
CA GLN A 458 3.82 -0.74 13.60
C GLN A 458 4.40 -1.72 14.64
N PRO A 459 4.77 -1.26 15.83
CA PRO A 459 4.99 -2.10 17.00
C PRO A 459 3.68 -2.48 17.68
N THR A 460 3.75 -3.28 18.72
CA THR A 460 2.64 -3.43 19.68
C THR A 460 2.27 -2.07 20.25
N LEU A 461 0.98 -1.72 20.19
CA LEU A 461 0.50 -0.39 20.51
C LEU A 461 -0.73 -0.43 21.43
N MET A 462 -0.68 0.25 22.59
CA MET A 462 -1.86 0.40 23.46
C MET A 462 -2.56 1.73 23.18
N ILE A 463 -3.85 1.66 22.84
CA ILE A 463 -4.71 2.82 22.61
C ILE A 463 -5.85 2.80 23.63
N GLY A 464 -6.02 3.90 24.36
CA GLY A 464 -7.08 4.04 25.34
C GLY A 464 -8.42 4.44 24.73
N GLY A 465 -9.51 3.86 25.22
CA GLY A 465 -10.86 4.37 24.98
C GLY A 465 -11.37 4.27 23.55
N LEU A 466 -11.03 3.22 22.80
CA LEU A 466 -11.63 2.96 21.49
C LEU A 466 -13.04 2.33 21.62
N THR A 467 -13.92 2.67 20.70
CA THR A 467 -15.21 1.99 20.58
C THR A 467 -15.02 0.64 19.89
N VAL A 468 -15.39 -0.43 20.58
CA VAL A 468 -15.45 -1.78 20.03
C VAL A 468 -16.89 -2.13 19.75
N GLY A 469 -17.23 -2.37 18.48
CA GLY A 469 -18.47 -3.01 18.06
C GLY A 469 -18.32 -4.50 18.27
N GLY A 470 -19.33 -5.15 18.86
CA GLY A 470 -19.30 -6.58 19.15
C GLY A 470 -20.62 -7.26 18.81
N SER A 471 -20.58 -8.60 18.72
CA SER A 471 -21.74 -9.44 18.46
C SER A 471 -22.29 -10.14 19.71
N ALA A 472 -21.71 -9.90 20.90
CA ALA A 472 -22.28 -10.40 22.14
C ALA A 472 -23.62 -9.70 22.41
N ALA A 473 -24.67 -10.48 22.71
CA ALA A 473 -25.91 -9.92 23.22
C ALA A 473 -25.60 -9.08 24.49
N ARG A 474 -26.17 -7.89 24.60
CA ARG A 474 -26.09 -7.14 25.86
C ARG A 474 -26.75 -7.98 26.95
N ALA A 475 -25.96 -8.31 27.99
CA ALA A 475 -26.47 -8.99 29.19
C ALA A 475 -27.40 -8.05 29.98
#